data_74216b79b595e4c0f2128ecc16cc1a12
#
_entry.id   74216b79b595e4c0f2128ecc16cc1a12
#
_cell.length_a   1.000
_cell.length_b   1.000
_cell.length_c   1.000
_cell.angle_alpha   90.00
_cell.angle_beta   90.00
_cell.angle_gamma   90.00
#
_symmetry.space_group_name_H-M   'P 1'
#
loop_
_entity.id
_entity.type
_entity.pdbx_description
1 polymer ?
#
loop_
_entity_poly.entity_id
_entity_poly.type
_entity_poly.pdbx_seq_one_letter_code
_entity_poly.pdbx_strand_id
1 'polypeptide(L)'
;VDRRQGGRPRDPDKDDAVRETVRQMLATEGYQGTTIPAVARAAGIGAPTIYRRWPTQADMVESAIADRPWPAALAEPAEFEDHLPVVVRSVVEYFADPATRAAMPGLLVEYYREPSRYAGLVERAETPLREAFRAAHTEAVAVGRCADQPGADALFDTIVGMAVYHGVLRGTADDALVEQILGMVRAASFMDQRKVRER
;
A
#
# COMPACT_ATOMS: atom_id res chain seq x y z
N VAL A 1 36.26 -33.91 -3.41
CA VAL A 1 36.45 -32.56 -2.85
C VAL A 1 35.29 -31.71 -3.38
N ASP A 2 34.24 -31.63 -2.59
CA ASP A 2 33.01 -30.94 -2.91
C ASP A 2 33.19 -29.44 -2.57
N ARG A 3 33.39 -28.59 -3.57
CA ARG A 3 33.39 -27.14 -3.45
C ARG A 3 31.96 -26.67 -3.50
N ARG A 4 31.29 -26.64 -2.35
CA ARG A 4 30.07 -25.84 -2.17
C ARG A 4 30.42 -24.37 -2.43
N GLN A 5 30.05 -23.87 -3.60
CA GLN A 5 30.01 -22.45 -3.89
C GLN A 5 28.88 -21.83 -3.06
N GLY A 6 29.22 -21.42 -1.85
CA GLY A 6 28.38 -20.54 -1.06
C GLY A 6 28.34 -19.18 -1.74
N GLY A 7 27.21 -18.81 -2.33
CA GLY A 7 26.99 -17.46 -2.80
C GLY A 7 27.16 -16.48 -1.64
N ARG A 8 27.82 -15.33 -1.90
CA ARG A 8 28.01 -14.26 -0.92
C ARG A 8 26.66 -13.93 -0.27
N PRO A 9 26.57 -13.86 1.08
CA PRO A 9 25.32 -13.55 1.78
C PRO A 9 24.65 -12.32 1.19
N ARG A 10 23.31 -12.29 1.22
CA ARG A 10 22.50 -11.10 0.87
C ARG A 10 23.02 -9.93 1.70
N ASP A 11 23.23 -8.80 1.05
CA ASP A 11 23.61 -7.54 1.67
C ASP A 11 22.35 -6.64 1.74
N PRO A 12 21.63 -6.63 2.88
CA PRO A 12 20.37 -5.89 3.02
C PRO A 12 20.57 -4.40 2.77
N ASP A 13 21.71 -3.85 3.21
CA ASP A 13 22.01 -2.42 3.10
C ASP A 13 22.05 -1.96 1.63
N LYS A 14 22.51 -2.85 0.73
CA LYS A 14 22.52 -2.55 -0.71
C LYS A 14 21.12 -2.58 -1.32
N ASP A 15 20.25 -3.46 -0.84
CA ASP A 15 18.88 -3.51 -1.32
C ASP A 15 18.12 -2.27 -0.91
N ASP A 16 18.30 -1.83 0.32
CA ASP A 16 17.70 -0.60 0.84
C ASP A 16 18.21 0.64 0.11
N ALA A 17 19.52 0.69 -0.19
CA ALA A 17 20.10 1.77 -1.00
C ALA A 17 19.50 1.81 -2.41
N VAL A 18 19.28 0.66 -3.04
CA VAL A 18 18.62 0.59 -4.36
C VAL A 18 17.19 1.07 -4.26
N ARG A 19 16.40 0.57 -3.28
CA ARG A 19 15.00 0.99 -3.09
C ARG A 19 14.87 2.48 -2.86
N GLU A 20 15.77 3.07 -2.05
CA GLU A 20 15.78 4.51 -1.82
C GLU A 20 16.09 5.29 -3.10
N THR A 21 17.11 4.85 -3.87
CA THR A 21 17.42 5.44 -5.18
C THR A 21 16.23 5.36 -6.13
N VAL A 22 15.53 4.24 -6.16
CA VAL A 22 14.31 4.06 -6.97
C VAL A 22 13.23 5.06 -6.55
N ARG A 23 12.97 5.24 -5.25
CA ARG A 23 11.96 6.20 -4.76
C ARG A 23 12.30 7.63 -5.18
N GLN A 24 13.57 8.04 -5.04
CA GLN A 24 14.02 9.36 -5.45
C GLN A 24 13.87 9.58 -6.96
N MET A 25 14.26 8.60 -7.78
CA MET A 25 14.11 8.67 -9.23
C MET A 25 12.66 8.65 -9.69
N LEU A 26 11.79 7.86 -9.04
CA LEU A 26 10.35 7.90 -9.30
C LEU A 26 9.78 9.31 -9.09
N ALA A 27 10.14 9.95 -7.98
CA ALA A 27 9.66 11.29 -7.66
C ALA A 27 10.15 12.38 -8.63
N THR A 28 11.34 12.22 -9.24
CA THR A 28 11.99 13.22 -10.09
C THR A 28 11.87 12.92 -11.59
N GLU A 29 12.00 11.67 -12.01
CA GLU A 29 12.08 11.23 -13.40
C GLU A 29 10.86 10.38 -13.82
N GLY A 30 10.00 10.02 -12.86
CA GLY A 30 8.83 9.18 -13.10
C GLY A 30 9.16 7.73 -13.42
N TYR A 31 8.13 6.92 -13.68
CA TYR A 31 8.29 5.48 -13.94
C TYR A 31 9.20 5.22 -15.16
N GLN A 32 9.01 5.95 -16.25
CA GLN A 32 9.76 5.73 -17.51
C GLN A 32 11.25 6.04 -17.36
N GLY A 33 11.63 7.01 -16.53
CA GLY A 33 13.02 7.36 -16.25
C GLY A 33 13.70 6.38 -15.28
N THR A 34 12.94 5.67 -14.45
CA THR A 34 13.43 4.79 -13.40
C THR A 34 13.76 3.38 -13.91
N THR A 35 14.63 3.30 -14.91
CA THR A 35 15.06 2.01 -15.50
C THR A 35 16.17 1.34 -14.66
N ILE A 36 16.30 0.00 -14.73
CA ILE A 36 17.37 -0.71 -14.01
C ILE A 36 18.76 -0.15 -14.34
N PRO A 37 19.13 0.13 -15.62
CA PRO A 37 20.43 0.73 -15.91
C PRO A 37 20.61 2.15 -15.32
N ALA A 38 19.54 2.96 -15.28
CA ALA A 38 19.60 4.30 -14.69
C ALA A 38 19.79 4.23 -13.17
N VAL A 39 19.02 3.37 -12.49
CA VAL A 39 19.15 3.12 -11.05
C VAL A 39 20.53 2.55 -10.71
N ALA A 40 21.05 1.60 -11.51
CA ALA A 40 22.39 1.04 -11.32
C ALA A 40 23.47 2.13 -11.31
N ARG A 41 23.38 3.05 -12.27
CA ARG A 41 24.31 4.20 -12.37
C ARG A 41 24.15 5.15 -11.18
N ALA A 42 22.93 5.50 -10.81
CA ALA A 42 22.66 6.43 -9.72
C ALA A 42 23.06 5.85 -8.35
N ALA A 43 22.79 4.57 -8.10
CA ALA A 43 23.14 3.89 -6.84
C ALA A 43 24.60 3.45 -6.78
N GLY A 44 25.38 3.55 -7.87
CA GLY A 44 26.77 3.06 -7.91
C GLY A 44 26.87 1.53 -7.80
N ILE A 45 25.84 0.79 -8.21
CA ILE A 45 25.74 -0.67 -8.11
C ILE A 45 25.70 -1.25 -9.53
N GLY A 46 26.46 -2.33 -9.78
CA GLY A 46 26.45 -2.96 -11.09
C GLY A 46 25.07 -3.50 -11.48
N ALA A 47 24.59 -3.15 -12.68
CA ALA A 47 23.29 -3.59 -13.20
C ALA A 47 23.05 -5.11 -13.09
N PRO A 48 24.02 -6.02 -13.32
CA PRO A 48 23.85 -7.47 -13.10
C PRO A 48 23.46 -7.83 -11.66
N THR A 49 23.86 -7.03 -10.67
CA THR A 49 23.48 -7.24 -9.27
C THR A 49 22.02 -6.89 -9.05
N ILE A 50 21.52 -5.83 -9.68
CA ILE A 50 20.12 -5.42 -9.60
C ILE A 50 19.24 -6.44 -10.34
N TYR A 51 19.58 -6.81 -11.59
CA TYR A 51 18.83 -7.82 -12.36
C TYR A 51 18.67 -9.16 -11.66
N ARG A 52 19.67 -9.59 -10.90
CA ARG A 52 19.58 -10.84 -10.12
C ARG A 52 18.53 -10.79 -9.03
N ARG A 53 18.19 -9.60 -8.50
CA ARG A 53 17.21 -9.40 -7.42
C ARG A 53 15.84 -9.00 -7.95
N TRP A 54 15.84 -8.14 -8.92
CA TRP A 54 14.65 -7.60 -9.59
C TRP A 54 14.82 -7.83 -11.10
N PRO A 55 14.28 -8.93 -11.62
CA PRO A 55 14.42 -9.27 -13.04
C PRO A 55 13.87 -8.20 -13.99
N THR A 56 12.84 -7.48 -13.57
CA THR A 56 12.18 -6.45 -14.36
C THR A 56 12.18 -5.09 -13.65
N GLN A 57 11.94 -4.04 -14.41
CA GLN A 57 11.71 -2.70 -13.85
C GLN A 57 10.51 -2.70 -12.89
N ALA A 58 9.44 -3.38 -13.24
CA ALA A 58 8.25 -3.48 -12.40
C ALA A 58 8.57 -4.14 -11.05
N ASP A 59 9.35 -5.25 -11.03
CA ASP A 59 9.76 -5.90 -9.78
C ASP A 59 10.56 -4.96 -8.88
N MET A 60 11.47 -4.18 -9.49
CA MET A 60 12.29 -3.22 -8.75
C MET A 60 11.44 -2.08 -8.19
N VAL A 61 10.55 -1.53 -8.99
CA VAL A 61 9.66 -0.44 -8.58
C VAL A 61 8.67 -0.91 -7.52
N GLU A 62 8.00 -2.05 -7.71
CA GLU A 62 7.12 -2.64 -6.69
C GLU A 62 7.83 -2.81 -5.35
N SER A 63 9.04 -3.39 -5.38
CA SER A 63 9.84 -3.57 -4.16
C SER A 63 10.11 -2.25 -3.44
N ALA A 64 10.32 -1.17 -4.18
CA ALA A 64 10.64 0.14 -3.59
C ALA A 64 9.43 0.84 -2.97
N ILE A 65 8.23 0.69 -3.54
CA ILE A 65 7.01 1.32 -3.02
C ILE A 65 6.27 0.44 -2.00
N ALA A 66 6.29 -0.90 -2.16
CA ALA A 66 5.59 -1.82 -1.28
C ALA A 66 6.33 -2.08 0.05
N ASP A 67 7.63 -1.81 0.12
CA ASP A 67 8.47 -2.06 1.31
C ASP A 67 8.34 -0.94 2.39
N ARG A 68 7.21 -0.24 2.41
CA ARG A 68 6.87 0.70 3.48
C ARG A 68 6.02 -0.05 4.51
N PRO A 69 6.54 -0.24 5.73
CA PRO A 69 5.77 -0.90 6.77
C PRO A 69 4.51 -0.08 7.07
N TRP A 70 3.39 -0.75 7.17
CA TRP A 70 2.20 -0.14 7.76
C TRP A 70 2.50 0.27 9.20
N PRO A 71 1.87 1.34 9.72
CA PRO A 71 2.06 1.77 11.10
C PRO A 71 1.89 0.61 12.09
N ALA A 72 2.81 0.50 13.05
CA ALA A 72 2.76 -0.55 14.07
C ALA A 72 1.42 -0.57 14.83
N ALA A 73 0.77 0.58 14.96
CA ALA A 73 -0.56 0.72 15.56
C ALA A 73 -1.64 -0.13 14.86
N LEU A 74 -1.43 -0.54 13.62
CA LEU A 74 -2.36 -1.44 12.91
C LEU A 74 -2.18 -2.91 13.27
N ALA A 75 -1.05 -3.27 13.90
CA ALA A 75 -0.80 -4.62 14.41
C ALA A 75 -1.30 -4.80 15.85
N GLU A 76 -1.61 -3.71 16.57
CA GLU A 76 -2.12 -3.76 17.93
C GLU A 76 -3.65 -3.96 17.92
N PRO A 77 -4.19 -4.79 18.81
CA PRO A 77 -5.64 -4.90 19.01
C PRO A 77 -6.20 -3.53 19.44
N ALA A 78 -7.11 -2.98 18.66
CA ALA A 78 -7.75 -1.72 18.98
C ALA A 78 -9.21 -1.74 18.53
N GLU A 79 -10.03 -0.89 19.15
CA GLU A 79 -11.42 -0.69 18.77
C GLU A 79 -11.49 -0.20 17.30
N PHE A 80 -12.53 -0.57 16.58
CA PHE A 80 -12.70 -0.15 15.18
C PHE A 80 -12.68 1.37 15.00
N GLU A 81 -13.24 2.12 15.96
CA GLU A 81 -13.23 3.58 15.97
C GLU A 81 -11.82 4.17 16.03
N ASP A 82 -10.90 3.51 16.73
CA ASP A 82 -9.50 3.94 16.87
C ASP A 82 -8.65 3.46 15.68
N HIS A 83 -8.95 2.27 15.12
CA HIS A 83 -8.28 1.74 13.94
C HIS A 83 -8.61 2.52 12.67
N LEU A 84 -9.86 2.92 12.48
CA LEU A 84 -10.33 3.55 11.26
C LEU A 84 -9.53 4.79 10.85
N PRO A 85 -9.25 5.78 11.75
CA PRO A 85 -8.42 6.93 11.37
C PRO A 85 -7.00 6.56 10.96
N VAL A 86 -6.41 5.55 11.61
CA VAL A 86 -5.05 5.09 11.29
C VAL A 86 -5.01 4.44 9.90
N VAL A 87 -5.97 3.57 9.59
CA VAL A 87 -6.09 2.93 8.27
C VAL A 87 -6.30 3.98 7.19
N VAL A 88 -7.29 4.87 7.34
CA VAL A 88 -7.61 5.89 6.34
C VAL A 88 -6.41 6.79 6.07
N ARG A 89 -5.76 7.30 7.12
CA ARG A 89 -4.57 8.16 6.98
C ARG A 89 -3.44 7.43 6.28
N SER A 90 -3.14 6.21 6.68
CA SER A 90 -2.05 5.41 6.10
C SER A 90 -2.26 5.13 4.62
N VAL A 91 -3.49 4.80 4.22
CA VAL A 91 -3.82 4.53 2.81
C VAL A 91 -3.77 5.83 1.99
N VAL A 92 -4.28 6.94 2.51
CA VAL A 92 -4.21 8.25 1.84
C VAL A 92 -2.75 8.69 1.67
N GLU A 93 -1.93 8.62 2.73
CA GLU A 93 -0.50 8.98 2.69
C GLU A 93 0.29 8.09 1.73
N TYR A 94 -0.04 6.79 1.64
CA TYR A 94 0.60 5.87 0.71
C TYR A 94 0.38 6.30 -0.75
N PHE A 95 -0.84 6.65 -1.13
CA PHE A 95 -1.17 7.09 -2.49
C PHE A 95 -0.88 8.59 -2.74
N ALA A 96 -0.66 9.38 -1.69
CA ALA A 96 -0.18 10.76 -1.78
C ALA A 96 1.34 10.84 -2.02
N ASP A 97 2.08 9.79 -1.66
CA ASP A 97 3.54 9.75 -1.79
C ASP A 97 3.99 9.97 -3.24
N PRO A 98 4.93 10.87 -3.52
CA PRO A 98 5.34 11.21 -4.87
C PRO A 98 5.88 10.01 -5.66
N ALA A 99 6.63 9.10 -5.01
CA ALA A 99 7.17 7.91 -5.67
C ALA A 99 6.06 6.92 -6.01
N THR A 100 5.13 6.67 -5.09
CA THR A 100 3.96 5.82 -5.33
C THR A 100 3.11 6.37 -6.47
N ARG A 101 2.81 7.66 -6.46
CA ARG A 101 2.03 8.32 -7.53
C ARG A 101 2.69 8.19 -8.89
N ALA A 102 4.00 8.39 -8.97
CA ALA A 102 4.76 8.27 -10.20
C ALA A 102 4.89 6.82 -10.70
N ALA A 103 4.92 5.84 -9.79
CA ALA A 103 5.00 4.42 -10.11
C ALA A 103 3.69 3.84 -10.64
N MET A 104 2.55 4.22 -10.04
CA MET A 104 1.25 3.57 -10.27
C MET A 104 0.81 3.50 -11.75
N PRO A 105 0.92 4.54 -12.60
CA PRO A 105 0.49 4.44 -13.99
C PRO A 105 1.25 3.34 -14.76
N GLY A 106 2.55 3.20 -14.53
CA GLY A 106 3.36 2.16 -15.15
C GLY A 106 3.04 0.77 -14.61
N LEU A 107 2.91 0.64 -13.30
CA LEU A 107 2.56 -0.63 -12.66
C LEU A 107 1.16 -1.11 -13.04
N LEU A 108 0.18 -0.23 -13.16
CA LEU A 108 -1.18 -0.61 -13.61
C LEU A 108 -1.16 -1.24 -15.01
N VAL A 109 -0.30 -0.78 -15.91
CA VAL A 109 -0.12 -1.42 -17.23
C VAL A 109 0.43 -2.85 -17.07
N GLU A 110 1.42 -3.04 -16.19
CA GLU A 110 1.99 -4.36 -15.94
C GLU A 110 0.99 -5.29 -15.25
N TYR A 111 0.19 -4.79 -14.31
CA TYR A 111 -0.88 -5.56 -13.64
C TYR A 111 -1.98 -6.00 -14.62
N TYR A 112 -2.32 -5.13 -15.58
CA TYR A 112 -3.27 -5.48 -16.62
C TYR A 112 -2.73 -6.58 -17.55
N ARG A 113 -1.42 -6.54 -17.84
CA ARG A 113 -0.76 -7.56 -18.68
C ARG A 113 -0.56 -8.89 -17.96
N GLU A 114 -0.28 -8.83 -16.67
CA GLU A 114 0.03 -10.00 -15.85
C GLU A 114 -0.76 -9.92 -14.52
N PRO A 115 -2.03 -10.40 -14.48
CA PRO A 115 -2.86 -10.32 -13.28
C PRO A 115 -2.30 -11.03 -12.05
N SER A 116 -1.48 -12.07 -12.24
CA SER A 116 -0.79 -12.79 -11.15
C SER A 116 0.18 -11.90 -10.37
N ARG A 117 0.79 -10.91 -11.01
CA ARG A 117 1.64 -9.89 -10.38
C ARG A 117 0.83 -9.04 -9.39
N TYR A 118 -0.34 -8.57 -9.81
CA TYR A 118 -1.24 -7.80 -8.94
C TYR A 118 -1.70 -8.64 -7.74
N ALA A 119 -2.11 -9.89 -7.98
CA ALA A 119 -2.50 -10.79 -6.89
C ALA A 119 -1.38 -10.98 -5.85
N GLY A 120 -0.14 -11.14 -6.30
CA GLY A 120 1.02 -11.24 -5.40
C GLY A 120 1.31 -9.94 -4.63
N LEU A 121 1.07 -8.76 -5.21
CA LEU A 121 1.18 -7.48 -4.50
C LEU A 121 0.09 -7.38 -3.42
N VAL A 122 -1.15 -7.66 -3.78
CA VAL A 122 -2.29 -7.63 -2.84
C VAL A 122 -2.03 -8.54 -1.65
N GLU A 123 -1.60 -9.78 -1.88
CA GLU A 123 -1.30 -10.75 -0.82
C GLU A 123 -0.23 -10.24 0.15
N ARG A 124 0.82 -9.59 -0.36
CA ARG A 124 1.92 -9.13 0.49
C ARG A 124 1.67 -7.79 1.17
N ALA A 125 1.05 -6.85 0.46
CA ALA A 125 0.95 -5.46 0.91
C ALA A 125 -0.44 -5.09 1.43
N GLU A 126 -1.52 -5.58 0.81
CA GLU A 126 -2.88 -5.18 1.15
C GLU A 126 -3.55 -6.14 2.15
N THR A 127 -3.39 -7.45 1.93
CA THR A 127 -4.11 -8.47 2.72
C THR A 127 -3.92 -8.31 4.23
N PRO A 128 -2.70 -8.09 4.76
CA PRO A 128 -2.54 -7.93 6.21
C PRO A 128 -3.32 -6.75 6.78
N LEU A 129 -3.35 -5.61 6.06
CA LEU A 129 -4.09 -4.42 6.47
C LEU A 129 -5.61 -4.67 6.39
N ARG A 130 -6.06 -5.30 5.32
CA ARG A 130 -7.48 -5.65 5.10
C ARG A 130 -7.98 -6.62 6.16
N GLU A 131 -7.17 -7.62 6.54
CA GLU A 131 -7.52 -8.58 7.58
C GLU A 131 -7.63 -7.93 8.96
N ALA A 132 -6.70 -7.06 9.32
CA ALA A 132 -6.76 -6.30 10.57
C ALA A 132 -8.02 -5.41 10.62
N PHE A 133 -8.31 -4.70 9.53
CA PHE A 133 -9.51 -3.88 9.40
C PHE A 133 -10.79 -4.71 9.52
N ARG A 134 -10.84 -5.86 8.83
CA ARG A 134 -11.99 -6.78 8.88
C ARG A 134 -12.21 -7.33 10.29
N ALA A 135 -11.14 -7.73 10.99
CA ALA A 135 -11.24 -8.24 12.35
C ALA A 135 -11.82 -7.20 13.31
N ALA A 136 -11.30 -5.96 13.29
CA ALA A 136 -11.79 -4.87 14.12
C ALA A 136 -13.26 -4.51 13.82
N HIS A 137 -13.65 -4.46 12.53
CA HIS A 137 -15.04 -4.23 12.14
C HIS A 137 -15.97 -5.35 12.60
N THR A 138 -15.58 -6.61 12.42
CA THR A 138 -16.39 -7.78 12.82
C THR A 138 -16.64 -7.79 14.33
N GLU A 139 -15.63 -7.46 15.12
CA GLU A 139 -15.78 -7.33 16.57
C GLU A 139 -16.72 -6.19 16.95
N ALA A 140 -16.60 -5.03 16.30
CA ALA A 140 -17.49 -3.89 16.53
C ALA A 140 -18.96 -4.20 16.18
N VAL A 141 -19.19 -4.98 15.13
CA VAL A 141 -20.54 -5.48 14.77
C VAL A 141 -21.05 -6.45 15.82
N ALA A 142 -20.23 -7.39 16.28
CA ALA A 142 -20.62 -8.40 17.28
C ALA A 142 -21.07 -7.78 18.61
N VAL A 143 -20.46 -6.65 19.00
CA VAL A 143 -20.84 -5.91 20.21
C VAL A 143 -21.88 -4.80 19.96
N GLY A 144 -22.43 -4.70 18.74
CA GLY A 144 -23.48 -3.76 18.38
C GLY A 144 -23.05 -2.30 18.24
N ARG A 145 -21.75 -2.03 18.02
CA ARG A 145 -21.23 -0.67 17.80
C ARG A 145 -21.27 -0.26 16.33
N CYS A 146 -21.16 -1.22 15.42
CA CYS A 146 -21.24 -1.00 13.98
C CYS A 146 -22.39 -1.77 13.35
N ALA A 147 -22.85 -1.29 12.21
CA ALA A 147 -23.75 -2.02 11.34
C ALA A 147 -22.97 -3.10 10.56
N ASP A 148 -23.60 -4.23 10.30
CA ASP A 148 -23.04 -5.31 9.47
C ASP A 148 -23.00 -4.94 7.97
N GLN A 149 -23.78 -3.96 7.57
CA GLN A 149 -23.84 -3.47 6.19
C GLN A 149 -23.67 -1.94 6.13
N PRO A 150 -22.76 -1.47 5.25
CA PRO A 150 -21.90 -2.23 4.34
C PRO A 150 -20.82 -3.01 5.11
N GLY A 151 -20.48 -4.22 4.62
CA GLY A 151 -19.46 -5.05 5.26
C GLY A 151 -18.04 -4.46 5.17
N ALA A 152 -17.12 -4.98 5.98
CA ALA A 152 -15.75 -4.49 6.09
C ALA A 152 -15.03 -4.36 4.73
N ASP A 153 -15.20 -5.32 3.82
CA ASP A 153 -14.54 -5.29 2.52
C ASP A 153 -15.02 -4.13 1.65
N ALA A 154 -16.33 -3.85 1.63
CA ALA A 154 -16.88 -2.73 0.87
C ALA A 154 -16.40 -1.37 1.43
N LEU A 155 -16.28 -1.27 2.75
CA LEU A 155 -15.73 -0.08 3.40
C LEU A 155 -14.25 0.10 3.05
N PHE A 156 -13.47 -0.98 3.12
CA PHE A 156 -12.05 -0.96 2.77
C PHE A 156 -11.83 -0.59 1.30
N ASP A 157 -12.58 -1.19 0.37
CA ASP A 157 -12.54 -0.87 -1.06
C ASP A 157 -12.90 0.60 -1.33
N THR A 158 -13.83 1.16 -0.55
CA THR A 158 -14.18 2.58 -0.64
C THR A 158 -12.98 3.46 -0.22
N ILE A 159 -12.31 3.13 0.89
CA ILE A 159 -11.12 3.86 1.38
C ILE A 159 -10.02 3.83 0.31
N VAL A 160 -9.67 2.63 -0.17
CA VAL A 160 -8.61 2.44 -1.17
C VAL A 160 -8.98 3.12 -2.49
N GLY A 161 -10.21 2.93 -2.98
CA GLY A 161 -10.69 3.52 -4.23
C GLY A 161 -10.65 5.05 -4.22
N MET A 162 -11.07 5.69 -3.13
CA MET A 162 -10.98 7.14 -2.98
C MET A 162 -9.53 7.62 -2.90
N ALA A 163 -8.68 6.94 -2.14
CA ALA A 163 -7.27 7.29 -2.01
C ALA A 163 -6.52 7.15 -3.35
N VAL A 164 -6.77 6.09 -4.11
CA VAL A 164 -6.22 5.91 -5.48
C VAL A 164 -6.70 7.01 -6.41
N TYR A 165 -8.01 7.28 -6.45
CA TYR A 165 -8.57 8.30 -7.34
C TYR A 165 -7.99 9.69 -7.05
N HIS A 166 -7.98 10.09 -5.80
CA HIS A 166 -7.46 11.40 -5.39
C HIS A 166 -5.93 11.45 -5.41
N GLY A 167 -5.24 10.44 -4.89
CA GLY A 167 -3.79 10.40 -4.82
C GLY A 167 -3.15 10.27 -6.21
N VAL A 168 -3.52 9.23 -6.96
CA VAL A 168 -2.85 8.89 -8.22
C VAL A 168 -3.36 9.74 -9.38
N LEU A 169 -4.71 9.88 -9.54
CA LEU A 169 -5.28 10.51 -10.72
C LEU A 169 -5.42 12.04 -10.58
N ARG A 170 -5.81 12.54 -9.40
CA ARG A 170 -6.04 13.97 -9.20
C ARG A 170 -4.89 14.71 -8.52
N GLY A 171 -4.04 14.01 -7.77
CA GLY A 171 -2.98 14.64 -7.00
C GLY A 171 -3.47 15.52 -5.84
N THR A 172 -4.64 15.21 -5.28
CA THR A 172 -5.34 16.00 -4.25
C THR A 172 -5.54 15.18 -2.96
N ALA A 173 -4.65 14.24 -2.64
CA ALA A 173 -4.70 13.47 -1.40
C ALA A 173 -4.04 14.29 -0.28
N ASP A 174 -4.85 14.78 0.63
CA ASP A 174 -4.49 15.65 1.76
C ASP A 174 -5.32 15.32 3.00
N ASP A 175 -5.15 16.07 4.08
CA ASP A 175 -5.92 15.90 5.32
C ASP A 175 -7.43 16.11 5.11
N ALA A 176 -7.84 16.95 4.17
CA ALA A 176 -9.27 17.13 3.87
C ALA A 176 -9.88 15.86 3.27
N LEU A 177 -9.13 15.14 2.45
CA LEU A 177 -9.55 13.83 1.94
C LEU A 177 -9.66 12.80 3.07
N VAL A 178 -8.72 12.79 4.01
CA VAL A 178 -8.77 11.91 5.20
C VAL A 178 -10.08 12.13 5.95
N GLU A 179 -10.41 13.37 6.28
CA GLU A 179 -11.66 13.72 7.00
C GLU A 179 -12.90 13.38 6.20
N GLN A 180 -12.88 13.59 4.88
CA GLN A 180 -13.99 13.21 3.99
C GLN A 180 -14.24 11.70 4.01
N ILE A 181 -13.19 10.88 3.87
CA ILE A 181 -13.31 9.41 3.90
C ILE A 181 -13.80 8.96 5.29
N LEU A 182 -13.23 9.50 6.37
CA LEU A 182 -13.65 9.19 7.74
C LEU A 182 -15.13 9.50 7.95
N GLY A 183 -15.58 10.66 7.50
CA GLY A 183 -17.00 11.05 7.58
C GLY A 183 -17.92 10.07 6.85
N MET A 184 -17.55 9.67 5.64
CA MET A 184 -18.34 8.72 4.85
C MET A 184 -18.38 7.32 5.48
N VAL A 185 -17.23 6.79 5.89
CA VAL A 185 -17.16 5.46 6.51
C VAL A 185 -17.89 5.43 7.84
N ARG A 186 -17.73 6.47 8.67
CA ARG A 186 -18.47 6.61 9.94
C ARG A 186 -19.97 6.67 9.72
N ALA A 187 -20.43 7.47 8.77
CA ALA A 187 -21.85 7.58 8.46
C ALA A 187 -22.46 6.26 7.95
N ALA A 188 -21.64 5.44 7.26
CA ALA A 188 -22.07 4.14 6.77
C ALA A 188 -22.03 3.06 7.87
N SER A 189 -21.01 3.08 8.74
CA SER A 189 -20.76 2.02 9.74
C SER A 189 -21.51 2.24 11.04
N PHE A 190 -21.61 3.49 11.51
CA PHE A 190 -22.28 3.81 12.77
C PHE A 190 -23.70 4.24 12.48
N MET A 191 -24.61 3.26 12.51
CA MET A 191 -26.04 3.54 12.35
C MET A 191 -26.51 4.52 13.43
N ASP A 192 -27.30 5.50 13.00
CA ASP A 192 -28.01 6.41 13.88
C ASP A 192 -28.84 5.58 14.88
N GLN A 193 -28.37 5.51 16.13
CA GLN A 193 -29.06 4.79 17.23
C GLN A 193 -30.50 5.27 17.46
N ARG A 194 -30.90 6.36 16.81
CA ARG A 194 -32.27 6.88 16.83
C ARG A 194 -33.25 5.99 16.05
N LYS A 195 -32.79 5.35 14.96
CA LYS A 195 -33.67 4.48 14.12
C LYS A 195 -33.90 3.09 14.71
N VAL A 196 -33.09 2.64 15.66
CA VAL A 196 -33.26 1.34 16.33
C VAL A 196 -34.27 1.41 17.47
N ARG A 197 -34.53 2.60 18.04
CA ARG A 197 -35.51 2.80 19.13
C ARG A 197 -36.94 2.98 18.66
N GLU A 198 -37.17 3.13 17.37
CA GLU A 198 -38.51 3.35 16.78
C GLU A 198 -39.08 2.10 16.08
N ARG A 199 -38.44 0.94 16.23
CA ARG A 199 -38.95 -0.35 15.79
C ARG A 199 -39.13 -1.30 16.99
#